data_1d31ae24fcb6e24a518c7d53683420c5
#
_entry.id   1d31ae24fcb6e24a518c7d53683420c5
#
_cell.length_a   1.000
_cell.length_b   1.000
_cell.length_c   1.000
_cell.angle_alpha   90.00
_cell.angle_beta   90.00
_cell.angle_gamma   90.00
#
_symmetry.space_group_name_H-M   'P 1'
#
loop_
_entity.id
_entity.type
_entity.pdbx_description
1 polymer ?
#
loop_
_entity_poly.entity_id
_entity_poly.type
_entity_poly.pdbx_seq_one_letter_code
_entity_poly.pdbx_strand_id
1 'polypeptide(L)'
;NVQPNLIKKKSSNHIEVINNTIDNLTRLNVEFVEDDIRKFLFSTRFLFQNLDRVIFFDNQLNLIGDTDTLDLDPRSFSQRLDIVEFEVLTEKKTKEITEKKNIDVGNNNVVSLNDVLLNYASSKNFGTPFTFTQEEFNKFKLTTIKNVMQKGENIGYLAITENANDVKAAIDERKTFVIRTALAIGLVILIFSFVLNRYF
;
A
#
# COMPACT_ATOMS: atom_id res chain seq x y z
N ASN A 1 -4.24 -16.35 17.58
CA ASN A 1 -4.64 -15.30 16.61
C ASN A 1 -3.50 -14.29 16.36
N VAL A 2 -2.40 -14.72 15.73
CA VAL A 2 -1.23 -13.85 15.47
C VAL A 2 -1.49 -12.92 14.27
N GLN A 3 -2.19 -13.42 13.26
CA GLN A 3 -2.42 -12.76 11.99
C GLN A 3 -3.19 -11.44 12.04
N PRO A 4 -4.39 -11.37 12.66
CA PRO A 4 -5.11 -10.11 12.77
C PRO A 4 -4.36 -9.09 13.63
N ASN A 5 -3.50 -9.54 14.55
CA ASN A 5 -2.72 -8.66 15.40
C ASN A 5 -1.57 -7.98 14.66
N LEU A 6 -0.88 -8.67 13.74
CA LEU A 6 0.19 -8.07 12.93
C LEU A 6 -0.35 -7.02 11.96
N ILE A 7 -1.41 -7.35 11.22
CA ILE A 7 -2.08 -6.39 10.31
C ILE A 7 -2.61 -5.21 11.12
N LYS A 8 -3.27 -5.47 12.25
CA LYS A 8 -3.79 -4.41 13.12
C LYS A 8 -2.68 -3.50 13.66
N LYS A 9 -1.53 -4.08 14.07
CA LYS A 9 -0.39 -3.32 14.56
C LYS A 9 0.18 -2.41 13.46
N LYS A 10 0.44 -2.95 12.27
CA LYS A 10 0.93 -2.16 11.13
C LYS A 10 -0.07 -1.09 10.71
N SER A 11 -1.35 -1.44 10.61
CA SER A 11 -2.42 -0.47 10.31
C SER A 11 -2.51 0.64 11.37
N SER A 12 -2.38 0.32 12.65
CA SER A 12 -2.37 1.33 13.72
C SER A 12 -1.17 2.27 13.60
N ASN A 13 0.01 1.75 13.25
CA ASN A 13 1.19 2.59 13.01
C ASN A 13 0.97 3.51 11.80
N HIS A 14 0.40 3.00 10.71
CA HIS A 14 0.06 3.82 9.53
C HIS A 14 -0.90 4.95 9.90
N ILE A 15 -1.95 4.65 10.67
CA ILE A 15 -2.94 5.64 11.13
C ILE A 15 -2.28 6.71 11.98
N GLU A 16 -1.38 6.33 12.89
CA GLU A 16 -0.62 7.27 13.71
C GLU A 16 0.26 8.18 12.85
N VAL A 17 1.01 7.63 11.90
CA VAL A 17 1.83 8.42 10.96
C VAL A 17 0.97 9.34 10.11
N ILE A 18 -0.17 8.86 9.59
CA ILE A 18 -1.11 9.68 8.83
C ILE A 18 -1.60 10.87 9.66
N ASN A 19 -2.05 10.62 10.90
CA ASN A 19 -2.55 11.67 11.77
C ASN A 19 -1.45 12.69 12.09
N ASN A 20 -0.26 12.23 12.47
CA ASN A 20 0.89 13.09 12.73
C ASN A 20 1.29 13.92 11.50
N THR A 21 1.18 13.32 10.31
CA THR A 21 1.46 14.02 9.05
C THR A 21 0.44 15.12 8.79
N ILE A 22 -0.85 14.82 8.95
CA ILE A 22 -1.94 15.82 8.80
C ILE A 22 -1.80 16.95 9.82
N ASP A 23 -1.47 16.64 11.07
CA ASP A 23 -1.25 17.64 12.13
C ASP A 23 -0.05 18.54 11.80
N ASN A 24 1.04 17.98 11.27
CA ASN A 24 2.21 18.74 10.83
C ASN A 24 1.90 19.64 9.63
N LEU A 25 1.17 19.13 8.62
CA LEU A 25 0.73 19.93 7.47
C LEU A 25 -0.12 21.12 7.93
N THR A 26 -1.06 20.88 8.84
CA THR A 26 -1.92 21.93 9.40
C THR A 26 -1.11 22.96 10.20
N ARG A 27 -0.23 22.50 11.09
CA ARG A 27 0.60 23.36 11.94
C ARG A 27 1.56 24.23 11.16
N LEU A 28 2.13 23.69 10.08
CA LEU A 28 3.06 24.41 9.21
C LEU A 28 2.35 25.21 8.12
N ASN A 29 1.02 25.17 8.09
CA ASN A 29 0.18 25.80 7.07
C ASN A 29 0.62 25.48 5.63
N VAL A 30 0.95 24.20 5.39
CA VAL A 30 1.37 23.70 4.08
C VAL A 30 0.14 23.64 3.17
N GLU A 31 0.23 24.24 2.00
CA GLU A 31 -0.82 24.09 0.99
C GLU A 31 -0.76 22.71 0.37
N PHE A 32 -1.95 22.14 0.05
CA PHE A 32 -2.05 20.78 -0.48
C PHE A 32 -1.88 20.77 -2.02
N VAL A 33 -0.74 21.30 -2.45
CA VAL A 33 -0.30 21.41 -3.85
C VAL A 33 1.06 20.75 -4.03
N GLU A 34 1.40 20.36 -5.25
CA GLU A 34 2.60 19.56 -5.55
C GLU A 34 3.89 20.15 -5.00
N ASP A 35 4.15 21.45 -5.24
CA ASP A 35 5.39 22.11 -4.81
C ASP A 35 5.57 22.14 -3.29
N ASP A 36 4.50 22.44 -2.56
CA ASP A 36 4.56 22.55 -1.11
C ASP A 36 4.58 21.18 -0.43
N ILE A 37 3.84 20.21 -0.95
CA ILE A 37 3.93 18.82 -0.50
C ILE A 37 5.32 18.25 -0.75
N ARG A 38 5.95 18.54 -1.89
CA ARG A 38 7.33 18.12 -2.18
C ARG A 38 8.33 18.72 -1.17
N LYS A 39 8.25 20.02 -0.87
CA LYS A 39 9.08 20.67 0.15
C LYS A 39 8.84 20.07 1.54
N PHE A 40 7.58 19.84 1.89
CA PHE A 40 7.20 19.19 3.14
C PHE A 40 7.83 17.80 3.26
N LEU A 41 7.66 16.93 2.27
CA LEU A 41 8.25 15.59 2.24
C LEU A 41 9.77 15.64 2.39
N PHE A 42 10.42 16.60 1.75
CA PHE A 42 11.86 16.78 1.85
C PHE A 42 12.32 17.14 3.26
N SER A 43 11.59 18.04 3.91
CA SER A 43 11.91 18.48 5.28
C SER A 43 11.55 17.47 6.35
N THR A 44 10.55 16.61 6.09
CA THR A 44 10.02 15.64 7.06
C THR A 44 10.35 14.18 6.74
N ARG A 45 11.29 13.95 5.81
CA ARG A 45 11.68 12.59 5.35
C ARG A 45 11.98 11.59 6.47
N PHE A 46 12.49 12.07 7.60
CA PHE A 46 12.80 11.22 8.76
C PHE A 46 11.57 10.58 9.39
N LEU A 47 10.38 11.17 9.22
CA LEU A 47 9.12 10.61 9.71
C LEU A 47 8.70 9.34 8.95
N PHE A 48 9.22 9.17 7.74
CA PHE A 48 8.82 8.11 6.81
C PHE A 48 9.87 7.02 6.60
N GLN A 49 10.99 7.06 7.35
CA GLN A 49 12.15 6.17 7.17
C GLN A 49 11.82 4.67 7.27
N ASN A 50 10.79 4.31 8.04
CA ASN A 50 10.38 2.93 8.26
C ASN A 50 9.22 2.49 7.35
N LEU A 51 8.82 3.34 6.41
CA LEU A 51 7.73 3.09 5.47
C LEU A 51 8.31 2.92 4.07
N ASP A 52 7.75 1.99 3.30
CA ASP A 52 8.22 1.77 1.94
C ASP A 52 7.82 2.94 1.03
N ARG A 53 6.60 3.45 1.18
CA ARG A 53 6.10 4.51 0.32
C ARG A 53 4.98 5.32 0.98
N VAL A 54 5.03 6.64 0.82
CA VAL A 54 3.99 7.59 1.23
C VAL A 54 3.58 8.40 0.02
N ILE A 55 2.29 8.45 -0.27
CA ILE A 55 1.74 9.05 -1.48
C ILE A 55 0.65 10.05 -1.10
N PHE A 56 0.69 11.22 -1.73
CA PHE A 56 -0.28 12.29 -1.57
C PHE A 56 -1.06 12.49 -2.86
N PHE A 57 -2.37 12.59 -2.73
CA PHE A 57 -3.27 12.89 -3.85
C PHE A 57 -4.11 14.12 -3.51
N ASP A 58 -4.37 14.96 -4.49
CA ASP A 58 -5.32 16.05 -4.33
C ASP A 58 -6.79 15.55 -4.25
N ASN A 59 -7.73 16.45 -4.12
CA ASN A 59 -9.16 16.12 -4.06
C ASN A 59 -9.71 15.56 -5.38
N GLN A 60 -8.99 15.73 -6.49
CA GLN A 60 -9.31 15.18 -7.82
C GLN A 60 -8.61 13.85 -8.09
N LEU A 61 -7.88 13.30 -7.10
CA LEU A 61 -7.08 12.08 -7.17
C LEU A 61 -5.84 12.18 -8.07
N ASN A 62 -5.36 13.39 -8.35
CA ASN A 62 -4.07 13.57 -9.00
C ASN A 62 -2.94 13.38 -7.97
N LEU A 63 -1.86 12.74 -8.40
CA LEU A 63 -0.66 12.55 -7.60
C LEU A 63 0.05 13.90 -7.40
N ILE A 64 0.21 14.33 -6.15
CA ILE A 64 0.91 15.58 -5.79
C ILE A 64 2.18 15.38 -4.96
N GLY A 65 2.42 14.17 -4.47
CA GLY A 65 3.65 13.84 -3.75
C GLY A 65 3.82 12.34 -3.56
N ASP A 66 5.07 11.88 -3.70
CA ASP A 66 5.42 10.47 -3.59
C ASP A 66 6.85 10.35 -3.09
N THR A 67 7.04 9.59 -2.01
CA THR A 67 8.38 9.38 -1.44
C THR A 67 9.29 8.53 -2.32
N ASP A 68 8.75 7.68 -3.19
CA ASP A 68 9.53 6.88 -4.15
C ASP A 68 10.15 7.74 -5.26
N THR A 69 9.47 8.82 -5.66
CA THR A 69 9.97 9.74 -6.69
C THR A 69 10.83 10.86 -6.13
N LEU A 70 10.84 11.02 -4.81
CA LEU A 70 11.77 11.91 -4.12
C LEU A 70 13.13 11.23 -4.07
N ASP A 71 13.98 11.57 -5.02
CA ASP A 71 15.39 11.25 -4.92
C ASP A 71 15.97 11.99 -3.70
N LEU A 72 16.11 11.24 -2.61
CA LEU A 72 16.54 11.75 -1.32
C LEU A 72 18.07 11.97 -1.27
N ASP A 73 18.80 11.70 -2.37
CA ASP A 73 20.22 11.99 -2.47
C ASP A 73 20.43 13.47 -2.89
N PRO A 74 21.07 14.30 -2.04
CA PRO A 74 21.42 15.66 -2.40
C PRO A 74 22.25 15.81 -3.68
N ARG A 75 22.88 14.70 -4.13
CA ARG A 75 23.71 14.67 -5.36
C ARG A 75 22.88 14.61 -6.64
N SER A 76 21.65 14.16 -6.58
CA SER A 76 20.76 14.08 -7.74
C SER A 76 20.22 15.45 -8.18
N PHE A 77 20.34 16.47 -7.34
CA PHE A 77 20.02 17.85 -7.72
C PHE A 77 20.92 18.42 -8.83
N SER A 78 22.12 17.89 -8.98
CA SER A 78 23.06 18.33 -10.03
C SER A 78 22.78 17.70 -11.41
N GLN A 79 21.99 16.64 -11.48
CA GLN A 79 21.65 15.94 -12.74
C GLN A 79 20.29 16.37 -13.32
N ARG A 80 19.58 17.31 -12.71
CA ARG A 80 18.24 17.74 -13.12
C ARG A 80 18.15 18.45 -14.48
N LEU A 81 19.26 18.86 -15.06
CA LEU A 81 19.27 19.43 -16.41
C LEU A 81 19.00 18.37 -17.50
N ASP A 82 19.30 17.09 -17.22
CA ASP A 82 19.09 15.99 -18.17
C ASP A 82 17.68 15.36 -18.09
N ILE A 83 16.96 15.60 -16.97
CA ILE A 83 15.64 14.97 -16.71
C ILE A 83 14.53 15.62 -17.55
N VAL A 84 14.66 16.89 -17.91
CA VAL A 84 13.65 17.60 -18.73
C VAL A 84 13.52 16.98 -20.13
N GLU A 85 14.61 16.47 -20.71
CA GLU A 85 14.55 15.74 -21.98
C GLU A 85 13.96 14.34 -21.82
N PHE A 86 14.13 13.72 -20.64
CA PHE A 86 13.62 12.36 -20.39
C PHE A 86 12.10 12.34 -20.10
N GLU A 87 11.57 13.36 -19.43
CA GLU A 87 10.11 13.50 -19.21
C GLU A 87 9.33 13.65 -20.51
N VAL A 88 9.87 14.44 -21.46
CA VAL A 88 9.24 14.59 -22.81
C VAL A 88 9.25 13.31 -23.60
N LEU A 89 10.29 12.48 -23.44
CA LEU A 89 10.37 11.17 -24.12
C LEU A 89 9.49 10.11 -23.46
N THR A 90 9.29 10.21 -22.16
CA THR A 90 8.44 9.29 -21.39
C THR A 90 6.96 9.59 -21.63
N GLU A 91 6.55 10.87 -21.72
CA GLU A 91 5.19 11.23 -22.10
C GLU A 91 4.82 10.77 -23.51
N LYS A 92 5.74 10.87 -24.49
CA LYS A 92 5.51 10.34 -25.84
C LYS A 92 5.40 8.82 -25.85
N LYS A 93 6.24 8.10 -25.10
CA LYS A 93 6.14 6.63 -24.98
C LYS A 93 4.89 6.18 -24.24
N THR A 94 4.46 6.93 -23.22
CA THR A 94 3.25 6.60 -22.45
C THR A 94 2.00 6.79 -23.32
N LYS A 95 1.94 7.82 -24.17
CA LYS A 95 0.84 8.01 -25.12
C LYS A 95 0.79 6.92 -26.21
N GLU A 96 1.94 6.50 -26.73
CA GLU A 96 2.00 5.37 -27.70
C GLU A 96 1.67 4.00 -27.07
N ILE A 97 2.00 3.80 -25.78
CA ILE A 97 1.68 2.56 -25.05
C ILE A 97 0.19 2.51 -24.69
N THR A 98 -0.45 3.66 -24.43
CA THR A 98 -1.88 3.73 -24.09
C THR A 98 -2.76 3.43 -25.33
N GLU A 99 -2.32 3.78 -26.54
CA GLU A 99 -3.07 3.46 -27.77
C GLU A 99 -2.89 2.01 -28.26
N LYS A 100 -1.88 1.26 -27.77
CA LYS A 100 -1.62 -0.14 -28.19
C LYS A 100 -2.03 -1.21 -27.15
N LYS A 101 -2.64 -0.84 -26.03
CA LYS A 101 -3.05 -1.81 -24.99
C LYS A 101 -4.55 -2.06 -24.95
N ASN A 102 -5.12 -2.35 -26.11
CA ASN A 102 -6.27 -3.24 -26.21
C ASN A 102 -5.73 -4.59 -26.69
N ILE A 103 -5.48 -5.54 -25.81
CA ILE A 103 -5.51 -7.00 -25.98
C ILE A 103 -4.74 -7.63 -24.79
N ASP A 104 -5.47 -8.48 -24.14
CA ASP A 104 -5.21 -9.61 -23.27
C ASP A 104 -5.49 -9.40 -21.76
N VAL A 105 -6.72 -9.80 -21.47
CA VAL A 105 -7.22 -10.18 -20.17
C VAL A 105 -6.54 -11.48 -19.75
N GLY A 106 -5.38 -11.38 -19.16
CA GLY A 106 -4.75 -12.39 -18.32
C GLY A 106 -5.07 -12.07 -16.87
N ASN A 107 -5.80 -12.96 -16.26
CA ASN A 107 -6.40 -12.96 -14.93
C ASN A 107 -5.39 -12.73 -13.79
N ASN A 108 -4.95 -11.48 -13.58
CA ASN A 108 -4.29 -11.02 -12.37
C ASN A 108 -4.91 -9.67 -12.02
N ASN A 109 -5.93 -9.69 -11.15
CA ASN A 109 -6.58 -8.51 -10.59
C ASN A 109 -5.58 -7.76 -9.67
N VAL A 110 -4.58 -7.12 -10.23
CA VAL A 110 -3.84 -6.07 -9.53
C VAL A 110 -4.77 -4.86 -9.51
N VAL A 111 -5.51 -4.72 -8.43
CA VAL A 111 -6.37 -3.56 -8.21
C VAL A 111 -5.46 -2.34 -8.15
N SER A 112 -5.61 -1.41 -9.08
CA SER A 112 -4.83 -0.18 -9.08
C SER A 112 -5.14 0.63 -7.82
N LEU A 113 -4.13 1.29 -7.25
CA LEU A 113 -4.32 2.19 -6.11
C LEU A 113 -5.37 3.28 -6.42
N ASN A 114 -5.41 3.76 -7.67
CA ASN A 114 -6.40 4.75 -8.11
C ASN A 114 -7.83 4.19 -8.07
N ASP A 115 -8.04 2.93 -8.42
CA ASP A 115 -9.38 2.31 -8.34
C ASP A 115 -9.84 2.17 -6.88
N VAL A 116 -8.90 1.83 -5.98
CA VAL A 116 -9.18 1.75 -4.54
C VAL A 116 -9.51 3.13 -3.98
N LEU A 117 -8.79 4.18 -4.40
CA LEU A 117 -9.04 5.56 -4.00
C LEU A 117 -10.40 6.06 -4.47
N LEU A 118 -10.77 5.78 -5.73
CA LEU A 118 -12.09 6.12 -6.29
C LEU A 118 -13.22 5.44 -5.48
N ASN A 119 -13.05 4.16 -5.20
CA ASN A 119 -13.99 3.40 -4.38
C ASN A 119 -14.06 3.93 -2.94
N TYR A 120 -12.93 4.30 -2.35
CA TYR A 120 -12.88 4.90 -1.01
C TYR A 120 -13.58 6.26 -0.98
N ALA A 121 -13.32 7.12 -1.97
CA ALA A 121 -13.93 8.45 -2.06
C ALA A 121 -15.48 8.40 -2.17
N SER A 122 -16.01 7.34 -2.79
CA SER A 122 -17.46 7.12 -2.95
C SER A 122 -18.07 6.23 -1.87
N SER A 123 -17.28 5.70 -0.96
CA SER A 123 -17.73 4.71 0.03
C SER A 123 -18.34 5.36 1.28
N LYS A 124 -19.12 4.56 2.02
CA LYS A 124 -19.60 4.93 3.37
C LYS A 124 -18.46 5.06 4.40
N ASN A 125 -17.26 4.56 4.08
CA ASN A 125 -16.08 4.60 4.93
C ASN A 125 -15.27 5.90 4.74
N PHE A 126 -15.74 6.80 3.87
CA PHE A 126 -15.14 8.13 3.70
C PHE A 126 -15.00 8.84 5.05
N GLY A 127 -13.82 9.38 5.32
CA GLY A 127 -13.51 10.01 6.62
C GLY A 127 -12.85 9.09 7.63
N THR A 128 -12.92 7.77 7.44
CA THR A 128 -12.23 6.78 8.30
C THR A 128 -11.05 6.15 7.57
N PRO A 129 -9.95 5.80 8.29
CA PRO A 129 -8.83 5.11 7.66
C PRO A 129 -9.27 3.76 7.06
N PHE A 130 -8.89 3.50 5.83
CA PHE A 130 -9.14 2.25 5.13
C PHE A 130 -7.84 1.52 4.85
N THR A 131 -7.72 0.27 5.33
CA THR A 131 -6.53 -0.56 5.16
C THR A 131 -6.86 -1.78 4.31
N PHE A 132 -5.98 -2.07 3.35
CA PHE A 132 -6.09 -3.24 2.47
C PHE A 132 -4.71 -3.84 2.19
N THR A 133 -4.70 -5.08 1.73
CA THR A 133 -3.48 -5.81 1.38
C THR A 133 -3.47 -6.10 -0.10
N GLN A 134 -2.27 -6.00 -0.71
CA GLN A 134 -2.04 -6.32 -2.12
C GLN A 134 -0.87 -7.30 -2.23
N GLU A 135 -0.97 -8.23 -3.16
CA GLU A 135 0.16 -9.07 -3.55
C GLU A 135 0.62 -8.70 -4.96
N GLU A 136 1.82 -8.18 -5.07
CA GLU A 136 2.44 -7.74 -6.31
C GLU A 136 3.84 -8.32 -6.44
N PHE A 137 4.13 -9.05 -7.53
CA PHE A 137 5.45 -9.65 -7.79
C PHE A 137 6.04 -10.40 -6.58
N ASN A 138 5.26 -11.27 -5.93
CA ASN A 138 5.63 -12.00 -4.71
C ASN A 138 5.90 -11.13 -3.47
N LYS A 139 5.63 -9.83 -3.53
CA LYS A 139 5.69 -8.92 -2.38
C LYS A 139 4.28 -8.71 -1.85
N PHE A 140 4.12 -8.95 -0.56
CA PHE A 140 2.87 -8.67 0.15
C PHE A 140 2.97 -7.27 0.75
N LYS A 141 2.10 -6.38 0.30
CA LYS A 141 2.07 -4.97 0.72
C LYS A 141 0.79 -4.69 1.52
N LEU A 142 0.93 -3.90 2.57
CA LEU A 142 -0.18 -3.34 3.34
C LEU A 142 -0.28 -1.86 3.03
N THR A 143 -1.44 -1.41 2.57
CA THR A 143 -1.68 0.00 2.26
C THR A 143 -2.83 0.51 3.11
N THR A 144 -2.63 1.69 3.71
CA THR A 144 -3.66 2.41 4.47
C THR A 144 -3.90 3.76 3.82
N ILE A 145 -5.17 4.06 3.54
CA ILE A 145 -5.62 5.32 2.92
C ILE A 145 -6.46 6.08 3.93
N LYS A 146 -6.31 7.39 3.96
CA LYS A 146 -7.18 8.32 4.67
C LYS A 146 -7.30 9.62 3.88
N ASN A 147 -8.50 10.21 3.90
CA ASN A 147 -8.71 11.56 3.39
C ASN A 147 -8.12 12.61 4.35
N VAL A 148 -7.72 13.75 3.79
CA VAL A 148 -7.18 14.89 4.51
C VAL A 148 -8.22 15.99 4.54
N MET A 149 -8.66 16.33 5.75
CA MET A 149 -9.66 17.37 5.96
C MET A 149 -8.98 18.64 6.46
N GLN A 150 -9.29 19.78 5.86
CA GLN A 150 -8.88 21.09 6.35
C GLN A 150 -10.07 22.05 6.33
N LYS A 151 -10.32 22.71 7.44
CA LYS A 151 -11.45 23.65 7.61
C LYS A 151 -12.84 23.04 7.27
N GLY A 152 -12.97 21.72 7.43
CA GLY A 152 -14.21 21.00 7.12
C GLY A 152 -14.37 20.54 5.68
N GLU A 153 -13.41 20.83 4.82
CA GLU A 153 -13.39 20.39 3.41
C GLU A 153 -12.33 19.32 3.18
N ASN A 154 -12.62 18.40 2.26
CA ASN A 154 -11.66 17.41 1.82
C ASN A 154 -10.68 18.05 0.83
N ILE A 155 -9.41 18.16 1.21
CA ILE A 155 -8.36 18.74 0.37
C ILE A 155 -7.55 17.69 -0.38
N GLY A 156 -7.71 16.40 -0.03
CA GLY A 156 -7.02 15.32 -0.72
C GLY A 156 -6.94 14.04 0.10
N TYR A 157 -5.99 13.18 -0.26
CA TYR A 157 -5.83 11.85 0.33
C TYR A 157 -4.36 11.55 0.59
N LEU A 158 -4.13 10.77 1.64
CA LEU A 158 -2.83 10.26 2.02
C LEU A 158 -2.87 8.74 2.03
N ALA A 159 -1.96 8.10 1.31
CA ALA A 159 -1.77 6.65 1.28
C ALA A 159 -0.39 6.29 1.80
N ILE A 160 -0.32 5.32 2.71
CA ILE A 160 0.92 4.76 3.24
C ILE A 160 0.98 3.29 2.86
N THR A 161 2.09 2.88 2.28
CA THR A 161 2.36 1.48 1.92
C THR A 161 3.58 0.97 2.66
N GLU A 162 3.49 -0.23 3.20
CA GLU A 162 4.57 -0.94 3.87
C GLU A 162 4.62 -2.39 3.42
N ASN A 163 5.84 -2.95 3.34
CA ASN A 163 6.04 -4.37 3.10
C ASN A 163 5.46 -5.18 4.28
N ALA A 164 4.68 -6.18 3.96
CA ALA A 164 4.02 -7.06 4.91
C ALA A 164 4.31 -8.56 4.62
N ASN A 165 5.49 -8.87 4.08
CA ASN A 165 5.91 -10.25 3.82
C ASN A 165 6.03 -11.07 5.11
N ASP A 166 6.29 -10.44 6.25
CA ASP A 166 6.24 -11.03 7.58
C ASP A 166 4.84 -11.53 7.92
N VAL A 167 3.80 -10.79 7.54
CA VAL A 167 2.40 -11.19 7.67
C VAL A 167 2.11 -12.40 6.78
N LYS A 168 2.57 -12.36 5.52
CA LYS A 168 2.40 -13.48 4.58
C LYS A 168 3.07 -14.75 5.11
N ALA A 169 4.31 -14.65 5.58
CA ALA A 169 5.04 -15.79 6.15
C ALA A 169 4.28 -16.41 7.33
N ALA A 170 3.74 -15.59 8.24
CA ALA A 170 2.93 -16.07 9.37
C ALA A 170 1.62 -16.75 8.91
N ILE A 171 1.01 -16.30 7.81
CA ILE A 171 -0.17 -16.92 7.19
C ILE A 171 0.19 -18.29 6.64
N ASP A 172 1.26 -18.40 5.89
CA ASP A 172 1.68 -19.62 5.20
C ASP A 172 2.16 -20.66 6.21
N GLU A 173 2.88 -20.27 7.25
CA GLU A 173 3.27 -21.16 8.35
C GLU A 173 2.04 -21.76 9.05
N ARG A 174 1.04 -20.95 9.33
CA ARG A 174 -0.20 -21.41 9.94
C ARG A 174 -1.00 -22.37 9.04
N LYS A 175 -1.10 -22.06 7.73
CA LYS A 175 -1.72 -22.95 6.75
C LYS A 175 -1.03 -24.32 6.74
N THR A 176 0.29 -24.31 6.68
CA THR A 176 1.11 -25.52 6.70
C THR A 176 0.93 -26.31 7.98
N PHE A 177 0.86 -25.65 9.13
CA PHE A 177 0.59 -26.31 10.41
C PHE A 177 -0.79 -26.96 10.43
N VAL A 178 -1.84 -26.26 9.99
CA VAL A 178 -3.22 -26.82 9.92
C VAL A 178 -3.28 -28.02 9.00
N ILE A 179 -2.67 -27.97 7.82
CA ILE A 179 -2.62 -29.08 6.87
C ILE A 179 -1.90 -30.29 7.48
N ARG A 180 -0.73 -30.09 8.09
CA ARG A 180 0.03 -31.18 8.74
C ARG A 180 -0.75 -31.82 9.88
N THR A 181 -1.43 -31.00 10.69
CA THR A 181 -2.25 -31.49 11.81
C THR A 181 -3.45 -32.28 11.30
N ALA A 182 -4.14 -31.79 10.27
CA ALA A 182 -5.25 -32.49 9.65
C ALA A 182 -4.84 -33.86 9.05
N LEU A 183 -3.68 -33.90 8.37
CA LEU A 183 -3.09 -35.12 7.84
C LEU A 183 -2.74 -36.13 8.95
N ALA A 184 -2.13 -35.67 10.04
CA ALA A 184 -1.79 -36.53 11.18
C ALA A 184 -3.03 -37.12 11.83
N ILE A 185 -4.09 -36.34 12.06
CA ILE A 185 -5.34 -36.79 12.62
C ILE A 185 -6.01 -37.79 11.65
N GLY A 186 -6.05 -37.51 10.36
CA GLY A 186 -6.59 -38.37 9.34
C GLY A 186 -5.89 -39.76 9.30
N LEU A 187 -4.56 -39.73 9.42
CA LEU A 187 -3.76 -40.98 9.45
C LEU A 187 -4.07 -41.82 10.70
N VAL A 188 -4.19 -41.18 11.86
CA VAL A 188 -4.56 -41.88 13.10
C VAL A 188 -5.93 -42.52 12.98
N ILE A 189 -6.92 -41.80 12.41
CA ILE A 189 -8.28 -42.36 12.20
C ILE A 189 -8.23 -43.54 11.22
N LEU A 190 -7.45 -43.49 10.14
CA LEU A 190 -7.29 -44.55 9.19
C LEU A 190 -6.70 -45.82 9.83
N ILE A 191 -5.62 -45.65 10.62
CA ILE A 191 -4.97 -46.76 11.33
C ILE A 191 -5.98 -47.39 12.30
N PHE A 192 -6.70 -46.58 13.06
CA PHE A 192 -7.69 -47.08 14.03
C PHE A 192 -8.83 -47.80 13.35
N SER A 193 -9.34 -47.29 12.24
CA SER A 193 -10.39 -47.94 11.42
C SER A 193 -9.91 -49.29 10.85
N PHE A 194 -8.64 -49.32 10.36
CA PHE A 194 -8.06 -50.55 9.83
C PHE A 194 -7.91 -51.64 10.92
N VAL A 195 -7.44 -51.24 12.10
CA VAL A 195 -7.31 -52.14 13.25
C VAL A 195 -8.68 -52.71 13.67
N LEU A 196 -9.69 -51.82 13.81
CA LEU A 196 -11.05 -52.26 14.15
C LEU A 196 -11.60 -53.24 13.12
N ASN A 197 -11.48 -52.95 11.81
CA ASN A 197 -11.98 -53.81 10.74
C ASN A 197 -11.26 -55.17 10.67
N ARG A 198 -10.06 -55.27 11.23
CA ARG A 198 -9.33 -56.56 11.30
C ARG A 198 -9.70 -57.40 12.52
N TYR A 199 -10.13 -56.77 13.61
CA TYR A 199 -10.44 -57.47 14.88
C TYR A 199 -11.94 -57.75 15.10
N PHE A 200 -12.79 -57.17 14.31
CA PHE A 200 -14.23 -57.42 14.24
C PHE A 200 -14.59 -58.07 12.91
#